data_033fa2318bd12a7786b73cd17ecf5aeb
#
_entry.id   033fa2318bd12a7786b73cd17ecf5aeb
#
_cell.length_a   1.000
_cell.length_b   1.000
_cell.length_c   1.000
_cell.angle_alpha   90.00
_cell.angle_beta   90.00
_cell.angle_gamma   90.00
#
_symmetry.space_group_name_H-M   'P 1'
#
loop_
_entity.id
_entity.type
_entity.pdbx_description
1 polymer ?
#
loop_
_entity_poly.entity_id
_entity_poly.type
_entity_poly.pdbx_seq_one_letter_code
_entity_poly.pdbx_strand_id
1 'polypeptide(L)'
;WGWLTATAYIFGTRSGETFSLIPDLDSGTATSVCIPKGKKSMYMKYPIALTKELAIKWELDNIQREYTFDLNDYDPTRTKYLGNQWLRYLKPRAKELGIPFLELTDIRHNWGIRSIHAGIDPRVASKSLGHSINTHYEIYNSTYEQIDSINASKKINK
;
A
#
# COMPACT_ATOMS: atom_id res chain seq x y z
N TRP A 1 -12.55 -5.27 -8.55
CA TRP A 1 -11.47 -5.72 -7.64
C TRP A 1 -10.08 -5.46 -8.24
N GLY A 2 -9.91 -5.47 -9.57
CA GLY A 2 -8.65 -5.18 -10.25
C GLY A 2 -8.13 -3.78 -9.90
N TRP A 3 -8.98 -2.77 -10.00
CA TRP A 3 -8.66 -1.39 -9.64
C TRP A 3 -8.20 -1.27 -8.16
N LEU A 4 -8.90 -1.91 -7.22
CA LEU A 4 -8.52 -1.92 -5.81
C LEU A 4 -7.15 -2.57 -5.59
N THR A 5 -6.86 -3.66 -6.30
CA THR A 5 -5.57 -4.35 -6.21
C THR A 5 -4.43 -3.48 -6.75
N ALA A 6 -4.63 -2.87 -7.92
CA ALA A 6 -3.69 -1.94 -8.51
C ALA A 6 -3.43 -0.73 -7.59
N THR A 7 -4.50 -0.16 -7.04
CA THR A 7 -4.42 0.97 -6.10
C THR A 7 -3.64 0.61 -4.84
N ALA A 8 -3.95 -0.53 -4.21
CA ALA A 8 -3.21 -0.98 -3.02
C ALA A 8 -1.73 -1.26 -3.34
N TYR A 9 -1.44 -1.82 -4.51
CA TYR A 9 -0.07 -2.08 -4.96
C TYR A 9 0.73 -0.79 -5.18
N ILE A 10 0.12 0.22 -5.78
CA ILE A 10 0.77 1.50 -6.10
C ILE A 10 0.97 2.36 -4.84
N PHE A 11 -0.02 2.41 -3.95
CA PHE A 11 -0.04 3.33 -2.80
C PHE A 11 0.26 2.66 -1.45
N GLY A 12 0.40 1.35 -1.37
CA GLY A 12 0.74 0.63 -0.13
C GLY A 12 -0.34 0.69 0.96
N THR A 13 -1.60 0.84 0.58
CA THR A 13 -2.70 1.02 1.53
C THR A 13 -3.20 -0.29 2.14
N ARG A 14 -3.76 -0.24 3.36
CA ARG A 14 -4.56 -1.34 3.91
C ARG A 14 -5.85 -1.48 3.13
N SER A 15 -6.48 -2.65 3.18
CA SER A 15 -7.77 -2.87 2.50
C SER A 15 -8.80 -1.79 2.82
N GLY A 16 -8.97 -1.45 4.11
CA GLY A 16 -9.89 -0.39 4.53
C GLY A 16 -9.56 0.99 3.98
N GLU A 17 -8.28 1.30 3.92
CA GLU A 17 -7.78 2.57 3.38
C GLU A 17 -7.97 2.66 1.86
N THR A 18 -7.83 1.52 1.16
CA THR A 18 -7.98 1.47 -0.31
C THR A 18 -9.41 1.80 -0.74
N PHE A 19 -10.40 1.38 0.03
CA PHE A 19 -11.81 1.68 -0.27
C PHE A 19 -12.18 3.16 -0.17
N SER A 20 -11.43 3.95 0.59
CA SER A 20 -11.62 5.40 0.75
C SER A 20 -10.56 6.23 0.02
N LEU A 21 -9.74 5.59 -0.82
CA LEU A 21 -8.62 6.26 -1.45
C LEU A 21 -9.08 7.09 -2.67
N ILE A 22 -8.60 8.32 -2.72
CA ILE A 22 -8.78 9.24 -3.85
C ILE A 22 -7.40 9.57 -4.40
N PRO A 23 -7.03 9.02 -5.57
CA PRO A 23 -5.75 9.31 -6.21
C PRO A 23 -5.69 10.76 -6.70
N ASP A 24 -4.51 11.35 -6.57
CA ASP A 24 -4.10 12.57 -7.25
C ASP A 24 -2.84 12.21 -8.06
N LEU A 25 -3.04 11.91 -9.34
CA LEU A 25 -1.96 11.47 -10.21
C LEU A 25 -1.05 12.61 -10.62
N ASP A 26 -1.49 13.86 -10.54
CA ASP A 26 -0.65 15.02 -10.85
C ASP A 26 0.46 15.18 -9.82
N SER A 27 0.12 15.13 -8.54
CA SER A 27 1.10 15.16 -7.44
C SER A 27 1.82 13.81 -7.23
N GLY A 28 1.28 12.71 -7.74
CA GLY A 28 1.76 11.35 -7.43
C GLY A 28 1.42 10.90 -6.00
N THR A 29 0.37 11.47 -5.42
CA THR A 29 -0.13 11.12 -4.09
C THR A 29 -1.56 10.63 -4.14
N ALA A 30 -2.12 10.32 -2.98
CA ALA A 30 -3.54 10.07 -2.81
C ALA A 30 -4.00 10.57 -1.44
N THR A 31 -5.30 10.74 -1.28
CA THR A 31 -5.92 10.98 0.02
C THR A 31 -6.65 9.73 0.47
N SER A 32 -6.50 9.35 1.73
CA SER A 32 -7.18 8.17 2.30
C SER A 32 -7.45 8.36 3.79
N VAL A 33 -8.47 7.68 4.31
CA VAL A 33 -8.76 7.61 5.74
C VAL A 33 -8.00 6.45 6.36
N CYS A 34 -7.31 6.72 7.44
CA CYS A 34 -6.64 5.71 8.27
C CYS A 34 -7.29 5.62 9.63
N ILE A 35 -7.61 4.40 10.06
CA ILE A 35 -7.99 4.10 11.44
C ILE A 35 -6.88 3.25 12.04
N PRO A 36 -6.08 3.79 12.96
CA PRO A 36 -5.06 3.01 13.64
C PRO A 36 -5.68 1.89 14.46
N LYS A 37 -5.00 0.73 14.49
CA LYS A 37 -5.44 -0.40 15.31
C LYS A 37 -5.56 0.03 16.79
N GLY A 38 -6.72 -0.23 17.40
CA GLY A 38 -6.98 0.10 18.81
C GLY A 38 -7.34 1.57 19.09
N LYS A 39 -7.47 2.43 18.06
CA LYS A 39 -7.91 3.83 18.22
C LYS A 39 -9.30 4.03 17.63
N LYS A 40 -10.07 4.94 18.25
CA LYS A 40 -11.41 5.33 17.76
C LYS A 40 -11.38 6.49 16.77
N SER A 41 -10.28 7.26 16.73
CA SER A 41 -10.15 8.43 15.87
C SER A 41 -9.59 8.08 14.50
N MET A 42 -10.27 8.54 13.48
CA MET A 42 -9.78 8.53 12.10
C MET A 42 -8.86 9.72 11.87
N TYR A 43 -7.91 9.58 10.98
CA TYR A 43 -7.14 10.70 10.45
C TYR A 43 -6.89 10.52 8.95
N MET A 44 -6.71 11.63 8.27
CA MET A 44 -6.32 11.65 6.88
C MET A 44 -4.85 11.28 6.74
N LYS A 45 -4.52 10.47 5.74
CA LYS A 45 -3.16 10.22 5.33
C LYS A 45 -3.01 10.47 3.82
N TYR A 46 -1.78 10.68 3.43
CA TYR A 46 -1.41 11.02 2.06
C TYR A 46 -0.38 10.01 1.55
N PRO A 47 -0.84 8.80 1.13
CA PRO A 47 0.06 7.80 0.57
C PRO A 47 0.64 8.28 -0.76
N ILE A 48 1.89 7.89 -1.02
CA ILE A 48 2.59 8.21 -2.27
C ILE A 48 2.56 7.04 -3.25
N ALA A 49 2.47 7.36 -4.54
CA ALA A 49 2.58 6.40 -5.62
C ALA A 49 4.05 6.03 -5.85
N LEU A 50 4.43 4.76 -5.65
CA LEU A 50 5.80 4.32 -5.97
C LEU A 50 6.09 4.25 -7.47
N THR A 51 5.06 4.08 -8.28
CA THR A 51 5.16 3.93 -9.74
C THR A 51 4.05 4.74 -10.39
N LYS A 52 4.26 6.07 -10.46
CA LYS A 52 3.27 7.01 -11.02
C LYS A 52 2.87 6.63 -12.46
N GLU A 53 3.82 6.20 -13.27
CA GLU A 53 3.59 5.79 -14.66
C GLU A 53 2.61 4.61 -14.76
N LEU A 54 2.70 3.65 -13.84
CA LEU A 54 1.75 2.55 -13.76
C LEU A 54 0.38 3.01 -13.27
N ALA A 55 0.33 3.96 -12.35
CA ALA A 55 -0.93 4.53 -11.87
C ALA A 55 -1.69 5.23 -13.00
N ILE A 56 -0.98 5.98 -13.84
CA ILE A 56 -1.53 6.63 -15.04
C ILE A 56 -1.96 5.57 -16.07
N LYS A 57 -1.08 4.61 -16.38
CA LYS A 57 -1.37 3.53 -17.34
C LYS A 57 -2.60 2.71 -16.95
N TRP A 58 -2.86 2.54 -15.66
CA TRP A 58 -4.00 1.79 -15.14
C TRP A 58 -5.20 2.68 -14.80
N GLU A 59 -5.14 3.97 -15.17
CA GLU A 59 -6.23 4.94 -15.00
C GLU A 59 -6.79 4.94 -13.57
N LEU A 60 -5.89 4.98 -12.56
CA LEU A 60 -6.30 4.86 -11.16
C LEU A 60 -7.07 6.07 -10.65
N ASP A 61 -7.05 7.20 -11.32
CA ASP A 61 -7.89 8.37 -11.11
C ASP A 61 -9.36 8.13 -11.53
N ASN A 62 -9.59 7.14 -12.40
CA ASN A 62 -10.94 6.69 -12.74
C ASN A 62 -11.51 5.80 -11.62
N ILE A 63 -12.00 6.43 -10.55
CA ILE A 63 -12.41 5.75 -9.31
C ILE A 63 -13.62 4.84 -9.57
N GLN A 64 -13.47 3.56 -9.25
CA GLN A 64 -14.53 2.55 -9.35
C GLN A 64 -15.48 2.66 -8.15
N ARG A 65 -16.50 3.49 -8.26
CA ARG A 65 -17.44 3.87 -7.17
C ARG A 65 -18.24 2.71 -6.59
N GLU A 66 -18.41 1.61 -7.31
CA GLU A 66 -19.20 0.46 -6.82
C GLU A 66 -18.65 -0.12 -5.50
N TYR A 67 -17.33 -0.12 -5.33
CA TYR A 67 -16.64 -0.71 -4.16
C TYR A 67 -15.91 0.32 -3.31
N THR A 68 -16.02 1.60 -3.64
CA THR A 68 -15.44 2.68 -2.86
C THR A 68 -16.54 3.43 -2.09
N PHE A 69 -16.14 4.22 -1.11
CA PHE A 69 -17.04 5.08 -0.35
C PHE A 69 -16.37 6.41 -0.05
N ASP A 70 -17.19 7.43 0.14
CA ASP A 70 -16.70 8.74 0.53
C ASP A 70 -16.04 8.69 1.92
N LEU A 71 -15.11 9.61 2.14
CA LEU A 71 -14.34 9.67 3.39
C LEU A 71 -15.23 9.78 4.64
N ASN A 72 -16.44 10.38 4.49
CA ASN A 72 -17.39 10.57 5.57
C ASN A 72 -18.27 9.33 5.83
N ASP A 73 -18.31 8.36 4.91
CA ASP A 73 -19.15 7.16 4.96
C ASP A 73 -18.39 5.91 5.41
N TYR A 74 -17.25 6.11 6.07
CA TYR A 74 -16.42 5.00 6.50
C TYR A 74 -17.14 4.12 7.54
N ASP A 75 -17.38 2.86 7.19
CA ASP A 75 -17.91 1.82 8.06
C ASP A 75 -16.92 0.65 8.20
N PRO A 76 -16.40 0.40 9.42
CA PRO A 76 -15.47 -0.71 9.67
C PRO A 76 -16.05 -2.07 9.33
N THR A 77 -17.36 -2.29 9.54
CA THR A 77 -18.04 -3.57 9.27
C THR A 77 -18.10 -3.81 7.77
N ARG A 78 -18.56 -2.80 7.02
CA ARG A 78 -18.57 -2.84 5.55
C ARG A 78 -17.16 -3.04 4.98
N THR A 79 -16.17 -2.35 5.53
CA THR A 79 -14.77 -2.46 5.14
C THR A 79 -14.24 -3.88 5.31
N LYS A 80 -14.52 -4.52 6.44
CA LYS A 80 -14.14 -5.91 6.71
C LYS A 80 -14.82 -6.88 5.74
N TYR A 81 -16.11 -6.70 5.50
CA TYR A 81 -16.86 -7.52 4.54
C TYR A 81 -16.26 -7.40 3.13
N LEU A 82 -16.06 -6.18 2.63
CA LEU A 82 -15.48 -5.92 1.31
C LEU A 82 -14.06 -6.48 1.20
N GLY A 83 -13.24 -6.35 2.25
CA GLY A 83 -11.90 -6.95 2.28
C GLY A 83 -11.93 -8.47 2.10
N ASN A 84 -12.88 -9.16 2.74
CA ASN A 84 -13.06 -10.60 2.56
C ASN A 84 -13.51 -10.96 1.14
N GLN A 85 -14.40 -10.19 0.52
CA GLN A 85 -14.81 -10.39 -0.88
C GLN A 85 -13.65 -10.15 -1.84
N TRP A 86 -12.85 -9.12 -1.60
CA TRP A 86 -11.64 -8.85 -2.37
C TRP A 86 -10.66 -10.02 -2.29
N LEU A 87 -10.40 -10.55 -1.10
CA LEU A 87 -9.51 -11.68 -0.91
C LEU A 87 -10.03 -12.95 -1.60
N ARG A 88 -11.35 -13.20 -1.56
CA ARG A 88 -11.99 -14.31 -2.31
C ARG A 88 -11.80 -14.17 -3.83
N TYR A 89 -11.79 -12.96 -4.34
CA TYR A 89 -11.49 -12.69 -5.75
C TYR A 89 -10.01 -12.92 -6.08
N LEU A 90 -9.09 -12.54 -5.20
CA LEU A 90 -7.65 -12.62 -5.44
C LEU A 90 -7.07 -14.02 -5.31
N LYS A 91 -7.48 -14.79 -4.29
CA LYS A 91 -6.87 -16.10 -3.99
C LYS A 91 -6.82 -17.08 -5.16
N PRO A 92 -7.89 -17.30 -5.93
CA PRO A 92 -7.83 -18.18 -7.09
C PRO A 92 -6.82 -17.71 -8.15
N ARG A 93 -6.80 -16.40 -8.42
CA ARG A 93 -5.92 -15.78 -9.41
C ARG A 93 -4.45 -15.82 -8.99
N ALA A 94 -4.18 -15.59 -7.74
CA ALA A 94 -2.84 -15.72 -7.17
C ALA A 94 -2.33 -17.17 -7.29
N LYS A 95 -3.20 -18.15 -7.02
CA LYS A 95 -2.87 -19.56 -7.16
C LYS A 95 -2.53 -19.93 -8.61
N GLU A 96 -3.28 -19.44 -9.58
CA GLU A 96 -3.01 -19.63 -11.03
C GLU A 96 -1.65 -19.06 -11.43
N LEU A 97 -1.20 -17.99 -10.75
CA LEU A 97 0.11 -17.35 -10.96
C LEU A 97 1.23 -17.95 -10.09
N GLY A 98 0.98 -19.07 -9.42
CA GLY A 98 1.97 -19.71 -8.54
C GLY A 98 2.20 -19.02 -7.20
N ILE A 99 1.27 -18.17 -6.74
CA ILE A 99 1.31 -17.47 -5.46
C ILE A 99 0.23 -18.05 -4.53
N PRO A 100 0.49 -19.18 -3.84
CA PRO A 100 -0.56 -19.95 -3.17
C PRO A 100 -1.14 -19.29 -1.91
N PHE A 101 -0.39 -18.37 -1.26
CA PHE A 101 -0.72 -17.78 0.04
C PHE A 101 -0.70 -16.26 0.00
N LEU A 102 -1.48 -15.64 -0.90
CA LEU A 102 -1.60 -14.19 -0.96
C LEU A 102 -2.62 -13.70 0.07
N GLU A 103 -2.19 -12.78 0.93
CA GLU A 103 -3.04 -11.96 1.79
C GLU A 103 -2.99 -10.47 1.36
N LEU A 104 -4.02 -9.71 1.71
CA LEU A 104 -4.06 -8.27 1.34
C LEU A 104 -2.92 -7.48 1.99
N THR A 105 -2.44 -7.93 3.15
CA THR A 105 -1.27 -7.36 3.82
C THR A 105 0.01 -7.54 3.05
N ASP A 106 0.14 -8.60 2.24
CA ASP A 106 1.34 -8.87 1.44
C ASP A 106 1.53 -7.82 0.34
N ILE A 107 0.42 -7.35 -0.24
CA ILE A 107 0.45 -6.25 -1.23
C ILE A 107 1.08 -5.00 -0.61
N ARG A 108 0.68 -4.68 0.62
CA ARG A 108 1.21 -3.55 1.37
C ARG A 108 2.67 -3.77 1.80
N HIS A 109 3.03 -4.96 2.29
CA HIS A 109 4.42 -5.29 2.62
C HIS A 109 5.32 -5.19 1.40
N ASN A 110 4.85 -5.64 0.24
CA ASN A 110 5.58 -5.47 -1.01
C ASN A 110 5.82 -3.99 -1.34
N TRP A 111 4.86 -3.10 -1.10
CA TRP A 111 5.06 -1.66 -1.26
C TRP A 111 6.18 -1.15 -0.32
N GLY A 112 6.17 -1.58 0.96
CA GLY A 112 7.20 -1.22 1.92
C GLY A 112 8.60 -1.62 1.46
N ILE A 113 8.77 -2.86 1.00
CA ILE A 113 10.04 -3.36 0.46
C ILE A 113 10.46 -2.57 -0.79
N ARG A 114 9.56 -2.35 -1.74
CA ARG A 114 9.83 -1.57 -2.95
C ARG A 114 10.20 -0.11 -2.64
N SER A 115 9.61 0.49 -1.62
CA SER A 115 9.95 1.86 -1.21
C SER A 115 11.40 1.98 -0.75
N ILE A 116 11.93 0.96 -0.07
CA ILE A 116 13.33 0.91 0.36
C ILE A 116 14.25 0.76 -0.86
N HIS A 117 13.93 -0.15 -1.78
CA HIS A 117 14.69 -0.31 -3.04
C HIS A 117 14.67 0.96 -3.91
N ALA A 118 13.59 1.71 -3.87
CA ALA A 118 13.47 3.00 -4.55
C ALA A 118 14.18 4.17 -3.82
N GLY A 119 14.80 3.92 -2.66
CA GLY A 119 15.50 4.94 -1.88
C GLY A 119 14.59 5.97 -1.20
N ILE A 120 13.31 5.64 -0.98
CA ILE A 120 12.38 6.52 -0.28
C ILE A 120 12.81 6.67 1.18
N ASP A 121 12.87 7.92 1.67
CA ASP A 121 13.19 8.20 3.07
C ASP A 121 12.25 7.42 4.01
N PRO A 122 12.76 6.68 5.00
CA PRO A 122 11.97 5.85 5.90
C PRO A 122 10.87 6.63 6.65
N ARG A 123 11.08 7.93 6.92
CA ARG A 123 10.08 8.80 7.55
C ARG A 123 8.91 9.06 6.61
N VAL A 124 9.17 9.20 5.31
CA VAL A 124 8.15 9.39 4.28
C VAL A 124 7.41 8.08 4.07
N ALA A 125 8.13 6.97 3.92
CA ALA A 125 7.55 5.63 3.73
C ALA A 125 6.66 5.23 4.92
N SER A 126 7.12 5.43 6.16
CA SER A 126 6.34 5.11 7.36
C SER A 126 5.05 5.92 7.45
N LYS A 127 5.08 7.23 7.12
CA LYS A 127 3.89 8.09 7.07
C LYS A 127 2.92 7.65 5.98
N SER A 128 3.42 7.35 4.78
CA SER A 128 2.63 6.82 3.67
C SER A 128 1.92 5.52 4.05
N LEU A 129 2.63 4.62 4.72
CA LEU A 129 2.07 3.40 5.27
C LEU A 129 1.18 3.64 6.51
N GLY A 130 1.25 4.76 7.20
CA GLY A 130 0.46 5.06 8.40
C GLY A 130 0.87 4.25 9.63
N HIS A 131 2.18 4.14 9.89
CA HIS A 131 2.75 3.58 11.11
C HIS A 131 3.94 4.44 11.59
N SER A 132 4.43 4.20 12.79
CA SER A 132 5.59 4.90 13.31
C SER A 132 6.87 4.51 12.55
N ILE A 133 7.88 5.38 12.59
CA ILE A 133 9.18 5.06 12.00
C ILE A 133 9.83 3.84 12.67
N ASN A 134 9.67 3.69 13.99
CA ASN A 134 10.18 2.52 14.72
C ASN A 134 9.53 1.24 14.22
N THR A 135 8.20 1.21 14.09
CA THR A 135 7.48 0.08 13.50
C THR A 135 7.93 -0.20 12.06
N HIS A 136 8.26 0.84 11.29
CA HIS A 136 8.77 0.68 9.93
C HIS A 136 10.13 -0.05 9.93
N TYR A 137 11.06 0.37 10.78
CA TYR A 137 12.34 -0.30 10.91
C TYR A 137 12.19 -1.73 11.45
N GLU A 138 11.39 -1.96 12.48
CA GLU A 138 11.15 -3.31 13.01
C GLU A 138 10.66 -4.31 11.94
N ILE A 139 9.75 -3.85 11.07
CA ILE A 139 9.17 -4.71 10.01
C ILE A 139 10.16 -4.95 8.86
N TYR A 140 10.95 -3.94 8.49
CA TYR A 140 11.74 -3.96 7.26
C TYR A 140 13.26 -3.94 7.49
N ASN A 141 13.74 -4.16 8.73
CA ASN A 141 15.15 -4.08 9.08
C ASN A 141 16.03 -4.97 8.18
N SER A 142 15.62 -6.22 7.96
CA SER A 142 16.39 -7.15 7.11
C SER A 142 16.55 -6.66 5.68
N THR A 143 15.57 -5.93 5.15
CA THR A 143 15.64 -5.35 3.80
C THR A 143 16.65 -4.19 3.76
N TYR A 144 16.68 -3.34 4.80
CA TYR A 144 17.66 -2.26 4.93
C TYR A 144 19.07 -2.83 5.01
N GLU A 145 19.31 -3.80 5.90
CA GLU A 145 20.62 -4.46 6.07
C GLU A 145 21.12 -5.09 4.76
N GLN A 146 20.22 -5.73 3.99
CA GLN A 146 20.58 -6.30 2.69
C GLN A 146 21.02 -5.22 1.69
N ILE A 147 20.28 -4.11 1.60
CA ILE A 147 20.60 -3.01 0.68
C ILE A 147 21.91 -2.33 1.08
N ASP A 148 22.13 -2.09 2.35
CA ASP A 148 23.37 -1.50 2.86
C ASP A 148 24.57 -2.38 2.54
N SER A 149 24.45 -3.69 2.70
CA SER A 149 25.48 -4.66 2.34
C SER A 149 25.79 -4.64 0.84
N ILE A 150 24.76 -4.59 -0.02
CA ILE A 150 24.93 -4.49 -1.48
C ILE A 150 25.63 -3.18 -1.85
N ASN A 151 25.25 -2.06 -1.24
CA ASN A 151 25.83 -0.76 -1.51
C ASN A 151 27.28 -0.67 -1.04
N ALA A 152 27.60 -1.25 0.11
CA ALA A 152 28.97 -1.36 0.61
C ALA A 152 29.85 -2.18 -0.34
N SER A 153 29.37 -3.34 -0.79
CA SER A 153 30.09 -4.19 -1.75
C SER A 153 30.37 -3.45 -3.07
N LYS A 154 29.42 -2.70 -3.60
CA LYS A 154 29.61 -1.90 -4.83
C LYS A 154 30.65 -0.79 -4.67
N LYS A 155 30.85 -0.26 -3.45
CA LYS A 155 31.88 0.77 -3.18
C LYS A 155 33.29 0.18 -3.11
N ILE A 156 33.41 -1.06 -2.60
CA ILE A 156 34.72 -1.74 -2.44
C ILE A 156 35.22 -2.24 -3.78
N ASN A 157 34.33 -2.61 -4.71
CA ASN A 157 34.69 -3.24 -6.00
C ASN A 157 34.71 -2.22 -7.17
N LYS A 158 34.81 -0.92 -6.88
CA LYS A 158 35.11 0.13 -7.85
C LYS A 158 36.60 0.50 -7.80
#